data_916963db1a892c1172edad630876d5e5
#
_entry.id   916963db1a892c1172edad630876d5e5
#
_cell.length_a   1.000
_cell.length_b   1.000
_cell.length_c   1.000
_cell.angle_alpha   90.00
_cell.angle_beta   90.00
_cell.angle_gamma   90.00
#
_symmetry.space_group_name_H-M   'P 1'
#
loop_
_entity.id
_entity.type
_entity.pdbx_description
1 polymer ?
#
loop_
_entity_poly.entity_id
_entity_poly.type
_entity_poly.pdbx_seq_one_letter_code
_entity_poly.pdbx_strand_id
1 'polypeptide(L)'
;MAEAAHPAFDNFVKTIAALRSPDGGCPWDCAQTHASIGDNMIEEAYEAVDAIQANDIDHLREELGDVLLQVVLQSQIAADAGEFTIDDVCADIDAKMIRRHPHVFGDMKAENANEVIDLWEQVKLAETEATEEKRKGLLDSVPSHFPALLQCQKISRKAAAAGFEWETVADVWDKVAEERAELEAAYEAAPKTPDGKVLSKDPSESGSVERDPRVVAAEMEFGDLLFALVNVARKMGIDAEGALRASNAKFRRRFAEVEKAAWEQGRSVEDLTLDEMEQAWQAAKKRMDA
;
A
#
# COMPACT_ATOMS: atom_id res chain seq x y z
N MET A 1 -4.21 -22.53 -33.28
CA MET A 1 -3.55 -21.24 -33.02
C MET A 1 -2.13 -21.61 -32.68
N ALA A 2 -1.10 -20.98 -33.28
CA ALA A 2 0.28 -21.23 -32.89
C ALA A 2 0.46 -20.86 -31.43
N GLU A 3 1.07 -21.73 -30.63
CA GLU A 3 1.46 -21.45 -29.26
C GLU A 3 2.26 -20.14 -29.26
N ALA A 4 1.79 -19.13 -28.55
CA ALA A 4 2.54 -17.88 -28.39
C ALA A 4 3.72 -18.18 -27.48
N ALA A 5 4.90 -18.47 -28.05
CA ALA A 5 6.12 -18.64 -27.29
C ALA A 5 6.52 -17.27 -26.68
N HIS A 6 6.78 -17.23 -25.39
CA HIS A 6 7.34 -16.08 -24.70
C HIS A 6 8.82 -16.33 -24.32
N PRO A 7 9.73 -16.44 -25.31
CA PRO A 7 11.11 -16.88 -25.08
C PRO A 7 11.91 -15.95 -24.15
N ALA A 8 11.52 -14.66 -24.08
CA ALA A 8 12.14 -13.71 -23.17
C ALA A 8 11.80 -14.04 -21.70
N PHE A 9 10.56 -14.42 -21.41
CA PHE A 9 10.16 -14.83 -20.07
C PHE A 9 10.86 -16.15 -19.68
N ASP A 10 10.86 -17.17 -20.53
CA ASP A 10 11.54 -18.44 -20.28
C ASP A 10 13.05 -18.25 -20.04
N ASN A 11 13.68 -17.35 -20.79
CA ASN A 11 15.09 -17.02 -20.58
C ASN A 11 15.31 -16.30 -19.25
N PHE A 12 14.41 -15.41 -18.87
CA PHE A 12 14.51 -14.71 -17.60
C PHE A 12 14.38 -15.66 -16.41
N VAL A 13 13.43 -16.60 -16.44
CA VAL A 13 13.30 -17.66 -15.42
C VAL A 13 14.60 -18.46 -15.30
N LYS A 14 15.20 -18.87 -16.44
CA LYS A 14 16.49 -19.58 -16.44
C LYS A 14 17.63 -18.72 -15.87
N THR A 15 17.62 -17.42 -16.11
CA THR A 15 18.62 -16.50 -15.56
C THR A 15 18.52 -16.46 -14.03
N ILE A 16 17.33 -16.34 -13.47
CA ILE A 16 17.14 -16.34 -12.02
C ILE A 16 17.53 -17.70 -11.40
N ALA A 17 17.17 -18.80 -12.04
CA ALA A 17 17.61 -20.13 -11.62
C ALA A 17 19.14 -20.27 -11.62
N ALA A 18 19.82 -19.71 -12.61
CA ALA A 18 21.28 -19.73 -12.69
C ALA A 18 21.92 -18.85 -11.58
N LEU A 19 21.35 -17.69 -11.27
CA LEU A 19 21.82 -16.82 -10.17
C LEU A 19 21.70 -17.53 -8.82
N ARG A 20 20.72 -18.37 -8.62
CA ARG A 20 20.51 -19.14 -7.38
C ARG A 20 21.13 -20.55 -7.40
N SER A 21 21.88 -20.89 -8.46
CA SER A 21 22.53 -22.19 -8.52
C SER A 21 23.56 -22.36 -7.38
N PRO A 22 23.54 -23.49 -6.63
CA PRO A 22 24.56 -23.78 -5.62
C PRO A 22 25.95 -23.93 -6.22
N ASP A 23 26.03 -24.28 -7.52
CA ASP A 23 27.28 -24.46 -8.26
C ASP A 23 27.56 -23.23 -9.14
N GLY A 24 28.19 -22.21 -8.55
CA GLY A 24 28.65 -21.02 -9.28
C GLY A 24 27.63 -19.91 -9.48
N GLY A 25 26.52 -19.94 -8.77
CA GLY A 25 25.54 -18.83 -8.71
C GLY A 25 26.04 -17.62 -7.93
N CYS A 26 25.22 -16.59 -7.85
CA CYS A 26 25.52 -15.39 -7.10
C CYS A 26 25.37 -15.64 -5.59
N PRO A 27 26.40 -15.40 -4.75
CA PRO A 27 26.33 -15.64 -3.32
C PRO A 27 25.22 -14.85 -2.61
N TRP A 28 24.90 -13.65 -3.11
CA TRP A 28 23.85 -12.83 -2.55
C TRP A 28 22.45 -13.44 -2.84
N ASP A 29 22.20 -13.81 -4.12
CA ASP A 29 20.93 -14.43 -4.52
C ASP A 29 20.71 -15.77 -3.83
N CYS A 30 21.76 -16.59 -3.72
CA CYS A 30 21.68 -17.89 -3.01
C CYS A 30 21.33 -17.74 -1.53
N ALA A 31 21.71 -16.63 -0.89
CA ALA A 31 21.44 -16.38 0.52
C ALA A 31 20.01 -15.85 0.79
N GLN A 32 19.27 -15.43 -0.24
CA GLN A 32 17.94 -14.86 -0.05
C GLN A 32 16.90 -15.93 0.32
N THR A 33 15.96 -15.48 1.16
CA THR A 33 14.81 -16.25 1.61
C THR A 33 13.53 -15.47 1.29
N HIS A 34 12.35 -16.10 1.38
CA HIS A 34 11.07 -15.42 1.22
C HIS A 34 10.94 -14.17 2.08
N ALA A 35 11.43 -14.23 3.32
CA ALA A 35 11.34 -13.11 4.27
C ALA A 35 12.34 -12.01 3.96
N SER A 36 13.58 -12.34 3.52
CA SER A 36 14.62 -11.32 3.32
C SER A 36 14.36 -10.38 2.14
N ILE A 37 13.54 -10.79 1.17
CA ILE A 37 13.18 -9.99 -0.01
C ILE A 37 11.69 -9.62 -0.06
N GLY A 38 10.97 -9.85 1.04
CA GLY A 38 9.53 -9.54 1.11
C GLY A 38 9.23 -8.05 0.95
N ASP A 39 10.06 -7.20 1.56
CA ASP A 39 9.91 -5.74 1.51
C ASP A 39 10.18 -5.19 0.10
N ASN A 40 11.13 -5.76 -0.65
CA ASN A 40 11.43 -5.35 -2.02
C ASN A 40 10.19 -5.46 -2.92
N MET A 41 9.37 -6.51 -2.76
CA MET A 41 8.14 -6.65 -3.54
C MET A 41 7.16 -5.48 -3.33
N ILE A 42 7.13 -4.90 -2.14
CA ILE A 42 6.31 -3.72 -1.83
C ILE A 42 6.92 -2.47 -2.47
N GLU A 43 8.24 -2.32 -2.38
CA GLU A 43 9.01 -1.21 -2.95
C GLU A 43 8.77 -1.12 -4.46
N GLU A 44 9.05 -2.19 -5.22
CA GLU A 44 8.86 -2.24 -6.67
C GLU A 44 7.39 -1.99 -7.08
N ALA A 45 6.44 -2.50 -6.30
CA ALA A 45 5.02 -2.22 -6.56
C ALA A 45 4.69 -0.73 -6.38
N TYR A 46 5.32 -0.03 -5.45
CA TYR A 46 5.16 1.41 -5.28
C TYR A 46 5.83 2.21 -6.40
N GLU A 47 7.02 1.84 -6.84
CA GLU A 47 7.73 2.48 -7.94
C GLU A 47 6.96 2.33 -9.26
N ALA A 48 6.39 1.15 -9.51
CA ALA A 48 5.46 0.95 -10.62
C ALA A 48 4.23 1.88 -10.54
N VAL A 49 3.64 2.05 -9.34
CA VAL A 49 2.51 2.97 -9.14
C VAL A 49 2.92 4.43 -9.35
N ASP A 50 4.11 4.84 -8.91
CA ASP A 50 4.62 6.19 -9.11
C ASP A 50 4.86 6.48 -10.60
N ALA A 51 5.42 5.52 -11.36
CA ALA A 51 5.57 5.61 -12.82
C ALA A 51 4.21 5.75 -13.53
N ILE A 52 3.18 4.99 -13.11
CA ILE A 52 1.80 5.11 -13.62
C ILE A 52 1.25 6.52 -13.36
N GLN A 53 1.41 7.05 -12.15
CA GLN A 53 0.91 8.38 -11.79
C GLN A 53 1.64 9.51 -12.52
N ALA A 54 2.93 9.33 -12.79
CA ALA A 54 3.73 10.25 -13.60
C ALA A 54 3.42 10.16 -15.11
N ASN A 55 2.68 9.14 -15.54
CA ASN A 55 2.47 8.78 -16.95
C ASN A 55 3.81 8.58 -17.69
N ASP A 56 4.83 8.04 -17.00
CA ASP A 56 6.15 7.70 -17.52
C ASP A 56 6.16 6.24 -17.97
N ILE A 57 5.99 6.05 -19.29
CA ILE A 57 5.84 4.70 -19.88
C ILE A 57 7.17 3.92 -19.90
N ASP A 58 8.30 4.61 -20.05
CA ASP A 58 9.60 3.96 -20.06
C ASP A 58 9.97 3.47 -18.65
N HIS A 59 9.78 4.30 -17.65
CA HIS A 59 9.96 3.96 -16.24
C HIS A 59 8.97 2.86 -15.82
N LEU A 60 7.68 2.96 -16.19
CA LEU A 60 6.70 1.90 -15.90
C LEU A 60 7.14 0.53 -16.45
N ARG A 61 7.76 0.50 -17.64
CA ARG A 61 8.27 -0.78 -18.20
C ARG A 61 9.41 -1.35 -17.37
N GLU A 62 10.28 -0.50 -16.83
CA GLU A 62 11.38 -0.85 -15.93
C GLU A 62 10.79 -1.45 -14.63
N GLU A 63 9.94 -0.71 -13.94
CA GLU A 63 9.35 -1.12 -12.67
C GLU A 63 8.47 -2.37 -12.75
N LEU A 64 7.75 -2.57 -13.86
CA LEU A 64 7.04 -3.83 -14.10
C LEU A 64 8.02 -5.01 -14.29
N GLY A 65 9.22 -4.75 -14.78
CA GLY A 65 10.31 -5.72 -14.84
C GLY A 65 10.78 -6.12 -13.44
N ASP A 66 10.93 -5.14 -12.53
CA ASP A 66 11.38 -5.37 -11.17
C ASP A 66 10.30 -6.06 -10.31
N VAL A 67 9.02 -5.69 -10.47
CA VAL A 67 7.90 -6.48 -9.90
C VAL A 67 7.92 -7.93 -10.40
N LEU A 68 8.15 -8.16 -11.69
CA LEU A 68 8.27 -9.50 -12.27
C LEU A 68 9.48 -10.25 -11.70
N LEU A 69 10.60 -9.55 -11.49
CA LEU A 69 11.80 -10.11 -10.83
C LEU A 69 11.44 -10.66 -9.44
N GLN A 70 10.72 -9.90 -8.63
CA GLN A 70 10.30 -10.35 -7.30
C GLN A 70 9.44 -11.62 -7.37
N VAL A 71 8.52 -11.71 -8.33
CA VAL A 71 7.67 -12.90 -8.51
C VAL A 71 8.50 -14.11 -8.90
N VAL A 72 9.39 -13.97 -9.88
CA VAL A 72 10.21 -15.10 -10.37
C VAL A 72 11.25 -15.53 -9.32
N LEU A 73 11.87 -14.59 -8.60
CA LEU A 73 12.84 -14.88 -7.54
C LEU A 73 12.18 -15.60 -6.37
N GLN A 74 11.01 -15.15 -5.91
CA GLN A 74 10.22 -15.83 -4.88
C GLN A 74 9.85 -17.25 -5.31
N SER A 75 9.43 -17.42 -6.56
CA SER A 75 9.09 -18.75 -7.11
C SER A 75 10.32 -19.66 -7.22
N GLN A 76 11.50 -19.10 -7.50
CA GLN A 76 12.74 -19.89 -7.54
C GLN A 76 13.17 -20.30 -6.11
N ILE A 77 13.01 -19.42 -5.10
CA ILE A 77 13.25 -19.77 -3.70
C ILE A 77 12.37 -20.96 -3.28
N ALA A 78 11.08 -20.92 -3.64
CA ALA A 78 10.15 -22.01 -3.38
C ALA A 78 10.54 -23.31 -4.12
N ALA A 79 10.95 -23.21 -5.37
CA ALA A 79 11.40 -24.36 -6.17
C ALA A 79 12.67 -25.00 -5.57
N ASP A 80 13.62 -24.20 -5.10
CA ASP A 80 14.84 -24.68 -4.41
C ASP A 80 14.47 -25.43 -3.11
N ALA A 81 13.38 -25.04 -2.44
CA ALA A 81 12.85 -25.71 -1.25
C ALA A 81 11.93 -26.92 -1.58
N GLY A 82 11.58 -27.12 -2.85
CA GLY A 82 10.67 -28.19 -3.28
C GLY A 82 9.19 -27.91 -2.94
N GLU A 83 8.80 -26.64 -2.81
CA GLU A 83 7.45 -26.24 -2.42
C GLU A 83 6.54 -26.03 -3.65
N PHE A 84 6.88 -25.13 -4.54
CA PHE A 84 6.17 -24.86 -5.81
C PHE A 84 7.10 -24.20 -6.82
N THR A 85 6.65 -24.08 -8.07
CA THR A 85 7.40 -23.50 -9.19
C THR A 85 6.68 -22.26 -9.75
N ILE A 86 7.35 -21.52 -10.65
CA ILE A 86 6.71 -20.42 -11.39
C ILE A 86 5.55 -20.91 -12.27
N ASP A 87 5.63 -22.13 -12.79
CA ASP A 87 4.55 -22.72 -13.59
C ASP A 87 3.30 -22.98 -12.73
N ASP A 88 3.47 -23.40 -11.47
CA ASP A 88 2.35 -23.55 -10.54
C ASP A 88 1.69 -22.20 -10.23
N VAL A 89 2.50 -21.15 -10.02
CA VAL A 89 1.96 -19.78 -9.82
C VAL A 89 1.16 -19.31 -11.04
N CYS A 90 1.69 -19.54 -12.24
CA CYS A 90 1.01 -19.18 -13.49
C CYS A 90 -0.30 -19.98 -13.68
N ALA A 91 -0.25 -21.29 -13.43
CA ALA A 91 -1.43 -22.16 -13.57
C ALA A 91 -2.54 -21.79 -12.57
N ASP A 92 -2.18 -21.50 -11.33
CA ASP A 92 -3.13 -21.12 -10.28
C ASP A 92 -3.80 -19.78 -10.58
N ILE A 93 -3.05 -18.77 -11.03
CA ILE A 93 -3.65 -17.48 -11.36
C ILE A 93 -4.50 -17.55 -12.64
N ASP A 94 -4.09 -18.31 -13.65
CA ASP A 94 -4.86 -18.55 -14.88
C ASP A 94 -6.21 -19.21 -14.54
N ALA A 95 -6.19 -20.32 -13.82
CA ALA A 95 -7.40 -21.01 -13.38
C ALA A 95 -8.33 -20.10 -12.56
N LYS A 96 -7.76 -19.26 -11.68
CA LYS A 96 -8.51 -18.26 -10.91
C LYS A 96 -9.16 -17.21 -11.83
N MET A 97 -8.44 -16.69 -12.83
CA MET A 97 -8.98 -15.69 -13.76
C MET A 97 -10.11 -16.27 -14.61
N ILE A 98 -9.94 -17.48 -15.14
CA ILE A 98 -10.99 -18.17 -15.89
C ILE A 98 -12.25 -18.35 -15.03
N ARG A 99 -12.10 -18.86 -13.82
CA ARG A 99 -13.21 -19.12 -12.90
C ARG A 99 -13.96 -17.84 -12.50
N ARG A 100 -13.23 -16.73 -12.28
CA ARG A 100 -13.81 -15.45 -11.85
C ARG A 100 -14.36 -14.58 -12.99
N HIS A 101 -14.22 -15.04 -14.24
CA HIS A 101 -14.77 -14.35 -15.41
C HIS A 101 -15.74 -15.25 -16.18
N PRO A 102 -16.81 -15.77 -15.55
CA PRO A 102 -17.76 -16.68 -16.20
C PRO A 102 -18.55 -16.00 -17.32
N HIS A 103 -18.52 -14.68 -17.39
CA HIS A 103 -19.08 -13.90 -18.51
C HIS A 103 -18.19 -13.88 -19.76
N VAL A 104 -16.91 -14.28 -19.64
CA VAL A 104 -15.95 -14.38 -20.75
C VAL A 104 -15.69 -15.84 -21.13
N PHE A 105 -15.53 -16.71 -20.12
CA PHE A 105 -15.10 -18.11 -20.29
C PHE A 105 -16.23 -19.13 -20.05
N GLY A 106 -17.44 -18.68 -19.64
CA GLY A 106 -18.61 -19.51 -19.34
C GLY A 106 -19.88 -18.94 -19.99
N ASP A 107 -21.03 -19.30 -19.42
CA ASP A 107 -22.35 -19.00 -19.97
C ASP A 107 -23.02 -17.76 -19.32
N MET A 108 -22.42 -17.13 -18.33
CA MET A 108 -22.96 -15.93 -17.69
C MET A 108 -22.78 -14.70 -18.58
N LYS A 109 -23.63 -13.70 -18.38
CA LYS A 109 -23.52 -12.44 -19.12
C LYS A 109 -23.37 -11.27 -18.16
N ALA A 110 -22.60 -10.29 -18.56
CA ALA A 110 -22.50 -8.99 -17.91
C ALA A 110 -22.43 -7.92 -19.03
N GLU A 111 -23.25 -6.90 -18.93
CA GLU A 111 -23.40 -5.87 -19.98
C GLU A 111 -22.58 -4.60 -19.63
N ASN A 112 -22.14 -4.47 -18.38
CA ASN A 112 -21.37 -3.32 -17.92
C ASN A 112 -20.41 -3.69 -16.78
N ALA A 113 -19.48 -2.79 -16.46
CA ALA A 113 -18.45 -3.01 -15.46
C ALA A 113 -18.98 -3.28 -14.04
N ASN A 114 -20.12 -2.70 -13.67
CA ASN A 114 -20.71 -2.92 -12.34
C ASN A 114 -21.23 -4.35 -12.20
N GLU A 115 -21.90 -4.87 -13.22
CA GLU A 115 -22.34 -6.27 -13.24
C GLU A 115 -21.17 -7.25 -13.18
N VAL A 116 -20.03 -6.91 -13.80
CA VAL A 116 -18.80 -7.71 -13.69
C VAL A 116 -18.29 -7.73 -12.24
N ILE A 117 -18.31 -6.58 -11.55
CA ILE A 117 -17.89 -6.49 -10.15
C ILE A 117 -18.81 -7.34 -9.26
N ASP A 118 -20.11 -7.25 -9.45
CA ASP A 118 -21.09 -8.04 -8.68
C ASP A 118 -20.90 -9.55 -8.89
N LEU A 119 -20.70 -9.98 -10.15
CA LEU A 119 -20.38 -11.37 -10.48
C LEU A 119 -19.08 -11.84 -9.82
N TRP A 120 -18.05 -11.02 -9.87
CA TRP A 120 -16.76 -11.30 -9.24
C TRP A 120 -16.90 -11.53 -7.73
N GLU A 121 -17.67 -10.68 -7.05
CA GLU A 121 -17.93 -10.81 -5.61
C GLU A 121 -18.73 -12.07 -5.30
N GLN A 122 -19.74 -12.40 -6.09
CA GLN A 122 -20.54 -13.63 -5.93
C GLN A 122 -19.67 -14.88 -6.07
N VAL A 123 -18.84 -14.96 -7.12
CA VAL A 123 -17.95 -16.11 -7.34
C VAL A 123 -16.95 -16.23 -6.18
N LYS A 124 -16.40 -15.11 -5.72
CA LYS A 124 -15.46 -15.07 -4.58
C LYS A 124 -16.12 -15.54 -3.27
N LEU A 125 -17.36 -15.17 -3.02
CA LEU A 125 -18.13 -15.63 -1.85
C LEU A 125 -18.37 -17.14 -1.92
N ALA A 126 -18.75 -17.67 -3.08
CA ALA A 126 -18.94 -19.10 -3.30
C ALA A 126 -17.63 -19.91 -3.10
N GLU A 127 -16.48 -19.38 -3.54
CA GLU A 127 -15.16 -19.97 -3.28
C GLU A 127 -14.85 -20.05 -1.78
N THR A 128 -15.13 -18.99 -1.03
CA THR A 128 -14.89 -18.92 0.40
C THR A 128 -15.82 -19.89 1.17
N GLU A 129 -17.03 -20.12 0.67
CA GLU A 129 -17.95 -21.09 1.24
C GLU A 129 -17.55 -22.55 1.00
N ALA A 130 -16.88 -22.82 -0.12
CA ALA A 130 -16.45 -24.17 -0.51
C ALA A 130 -15.16 -24.61 0.19
N THR A 131 -14.36 -23.68 0.71
CA THR A 131 -13.10 -23.96 1.40
C THR A 131 -13.29 -23.98 2.93
N GLU A 132 -12.45 -24.76 3.65
CA GLU A 132 -12.44 -24.78 5.14
C GLU A 132 -12.05 -23.42 5.77
N GLU A 133 -11.85 -22.37 4.97
CA GLU A 133 -11.60 -21.00 5.43
C GLU A 133 -12.72 -20.40 6.29
N LYS A 134 -13.86 -21.08 6.43
CA LYS A 134 -14.94 -20.74 7.39
C LYS A 134 -14.48 -20.56 8.85
N ARG A 135 -13.26 -20.97 9.18
CA ARG A 135 -12.71 -20.86 10.56
C ARG A 135 -11.88 -19.59 10.79
N LYS A 136 -11.56 -18.83 9.76
CA LYS A 136 -10.87 -17.53 9.91
C LYS A 136 -11.89 -16.45 10.23
N GLY A 137 -11.50 -15.50 11.06
CA GLY A 137 -12.31 -14.31 11.31
C GLY A 137 -12.57 -13.52 10.02
N LEU A 138 -13.67 -12.79 9.97
CA LEU A 138 -14.06 -11.98 8.80
C LEU A 138 -12.92 -11.07 8.30
N LEU A 139 -12.14 -10.53 9.22
CA LEU A 139 -11.08 -9.57 8.96
C LEU A 139 -9.71 -10.21 8.68
N ASP A 140 -9.51 -11.50 9.00
CA ASP A 140 -8.23 -12.22 8.84
C ASP A 140 -7.77 -12.32 7.39
N SER A 141 -8.69 -12.13 6.44
CA SER A 141 -8.39 -12.10 5.01
C SER A 141 -7.83 -10.75 4.51
N VAL A 142 -7.69 -9.75 5.40
CA VAL A 142 -7.01 -8.49 5.09
C VAL A 142 -5.56 -8.62 5.53
N PRO A 143 -4.59 -8.59 4.59
CA PRO A 143 -3.18 -8.71 4.94
C PRO A 143 -2.71 -7.62 5.91
N SER A 144 -1.94 -8.01 6.92
CA SER A 144 -1.40 -7.10 7.94
C SER A 144 -0.30 -6.17 7.40
N HIS A 145 0.32 -6.54 6.29
CA HIS A 145 1.39 -5.77 5.65
C HIS A 145 0.91 -4.75 4.61
N PHE A 146 -0.39 -4.59 4.44
CA PHE A 146 -0.90 -3.50 3.61
C PHE A 146 -0.54 -2.14 4.19
N PRO A 147 -0.35 -1.09 3.34
CA PRO A 147 -0.29 0.29 3.82
C PRO A 147 -1.43 0.58 4.77
N ALA A 148 -1.15 1.27 5.86
CA ALA A 148 -2.09 1.37 6.98
C ALA A 148 -3.46 1.96 6.60
N LEU A 149 -3.50 2.98 5.73
CA LEU A 149 -4.76 3.56 5.28
C LEU A 149 -5.54 2.59 4.39
N LEU A 150 -4.85 1.88 3.48
CA LEU A 150 -5.47 0.85 2.65
C LEU A 150 -5.99 -0.31 3.50
N GLN A 151 -5.21 -0.77 4.49
CA GLN A 151 -5.62 -1.82 5.42
C GLN A 151 -6.88 -1.40 6.19
N CYS A 152 -6.88 -0.20 6.78
CA CYS A 152 -8.02 0.38 7.47
C CYS A 152 -9.27 0.41 6.56
N GLN A 153 -9.14 0.92 5.33
CA GLN A 153 -10.26 1.01 4.40
C GLN A 153 -10.82 -0.37 4.01
N LYS A 154 -9.95 -1.39 3.87
CA LYS A 154 -10.39 -2.77 3.60
C LYS A 154 -11.06 -3.44 4.81
N ILE A 155 -10.52 -3.24 6.02
CA ILE A 155 -11.10 -3.72 7.28
C ILE A 155 -12.51 -3.12 7.44
N SER A 156 -12.62 -1.79 7.34
CA SER A 156 -13.88 -1.07 7.48
C SER A 156 -14.92 -1.47 6.44
N ARG A 157 -14.50 -1.70 5.18
CA ARG A 157 -15.41 -2.19 4.11
C ARG A 157 -15.98 -3.56 4.42
N LYS A 158 -15.17 -4.47 4.96
CA LYS A 158 -15.63 -5.81 5.37
C LYS A 158 -16.56 -5.76 6.56
N ALA A 159 -16.27 -4.93 7.57
CA ALA A 159 -17.14 -4.72 8.71
C ALA A 159 -18.50 -4.14 8.28
N ALA A 160 -18.49 -3.15 7.39
CA ALA A 160 -19.70 -2.56 6.83
C ALA A 160 -20.55 -3.57 6.04
N ALA A 161 -19.93 -4.43 5.23
CA ALA A 161 -20.63 -5.51 4.50
C ALA A 161 -21.27 -6.55 5.44
N ALA A 162 -20.77 -6.69 6.66
CA ALA A 162 -21.38 -7.54 7.70
C ALA A 162 -22.47 -6.83 8.52
N GLY A 163 -22.79 -5.58 8.19
CA GLY A 163 -23.81 -4.78 8.87
C GLY A 163 -23.27 -3.85 9.97
N PHE A 164 -21.96 -3.83 10.22
CA PHE A 164 -21.32 -2.88 11.16
C PHE A 164 -20.97 -1.60 10.41
N GLU A 165 -21.97 -0.75 10.18
CA GLU A 165 -21.88 0.44 9.32
C GLU A 165 -22.61 1.63 9.93
N TRP A 166 -22.06 2.84 9.77
CA TRP A 166 -22.76 4.09 10.06
C TRP A 166 -23.85 4.35 9.01
N GLU A 167 -24.91 5.00 9.46
CA GLU A 167 -26.04 5.31 8.58
C GLU A 167 -25.67 6.37 7.54
N THR A 168 -25.05 7.46 7.97
CA THR A 168 -24.68 8.59 7.12
C THR A 168 -23.20 8.98 7.23
N VAL A 169 -22.73 9.81 6.28
CA VAL A 169 -21.39 10.43 6.37
C VAL A 169 -21.29 11.38 7.57
N ALA A 170 -22.39 12.02 7.96
CA ALA A 170 -22.43 12.92 9.12
C ALA A 170 -22.11 12.19 10.41
N ASP A 171 -22.65 10.97 10.59
CA ASP A 171 -22.37 10.16 11.79
C ASP A 171 -20.88 9.81 11.91
N VAL A 172 -20.20 9.63 10.77
CA VAL A 172 -18.75 9.38 10.75
C VAL A 172 -17.97 10.64 11.13
N TRP A 173 -18.44 11.83 10.71
CA TRP A 173 -17.85 13.09 11.14
C TRP A 173 -18.03 13.35 12.63
N ASP A 174 -19.15 12.94 13.21
CA ASP A 174 -19.37 13.02 14.66
C ASP A 174 -18.35 12.12 15.39
N LYS A 175 -18.07 10.91 14.86
CA LYS A 175 -17.03 10.05 15.41
C LYS A 175 -15.62 10.67 15.26
N VAL A 176 -15.29 11.33 14.16
CA VAL A 176 -14.03 12.08 14.02
C VAL A 176 -13.90 13.17 15.08
N ALA A 177 -15.00 13.86 15.41
CA ALA A 177 -15.00 14.89 16.47
C ALA A 177 -14.78 14.27 17.86
N GLU A 178 -15.34 13.11 18.14
CA GLU A 178 -15.14 12.31 19.36
C GLU A 178 -13.66 11.89 19.48
N GLU A 179 -13.10 11.20 18.48
CA GLU A 179 -11.69 10.73 18.47
C GLU A 179 -10.70 11.90 18.61
N ARG A 180 -11.02 13.04 18.00
CA ARG A 180 -10.22 14.24 18.17
C ARG A 180 -10.20 14.71 19.62
N ALA A 181 -11.35 14.71 20.30
CA ALA A 181 -11.45 15.14 21.70
C ALA A 181 -10.70 14.16 22.64
N GLU A 182 -10.76 12.85 22.35
CA GLU A 182 -10.04 11.82 23.09
C GLU A 182 -8.53 11.96 22.90
N LEU A 183 -8.06 12.19 21.66
CA LEU A 183 -6.66 12.50 21.39
C LEU A 183 -6.19 13.77 22.12
N GLU A 184 -6.97 14.87 22.11
CA GLU A 184 -6.64 16.10 22.83
C GLU A 184 -6.49 15.83 24.33
N ALA A 185 -7.40 15.06 24.93
CA ALA A 185 -7.34 14.67 26.34
C ALA A 185 -6.13 13.78 26.65
N ALA A 186 -5.85 12.77 25.83
CA ALA A 186 -4.72 11.88 26.00
C ALA A 186 -3.38 12.63 25.82
N TYR A 187 -3.30 13.53 24.84
CA TYR A 187 -2.15 14.42 24.66
C TYR A 187 -1.90 15.30 25.88
N GLU A 188 -2.94 15.89 26.48
CA GLU A 188 -2.78 16.69 27.70
C GLU A 188 -2.30 15.87 28.90
N ALA A 189 -2.70 14.61 29.02
CA ALA A 189 -2.28 13.72 30.09
C ALA A 189 -0.86 13.14 29.90
N ALA A 190 -0.36 13.07 28.66
CA ALA A 190 0.93 12.49 28.34
C ALA A 190 2.11 13.36 28.82
N PRO A 191 3.24 12.76 29.23
CA PRO A 191 4.46 13.51 29.51
C PRO A 191 5.00 14.13 28.22
N LYS A 192 5.42 15.39 28.30
CA LYS A 192 5.87 16.19 27.16
C LYS A 192 7.27 16.73 27.36
N THR A 193 7.96 16.94 26.25
CA THR A 193 9.19 17.74 26.17
C THR A 193 8.86 19.23 26.40
N PRO A 194 9.85 20.09 26.69
CA PRO A 194 9.63 21.53 26.84
C PRO A 194 9.01 22.21 25.60
N ASP A 195 9.22 21.65 24.41
CA ASP A 195 8.64 22.10 23.15
C ASP A 195 7.27 21.44 22.82
N GLY A 196 6.70 20.72 23.78
CA GLY A 196 5.36 20.16 23.70
C GLY A 196 5.24 18.81 22.99
N LYS A 197 6.33 18.17 22.62
CA LYS A 197 6.26 16.83 22.02
C LYS A 197 6.01 15.76 23.07
N VAL A 198 5.18 14.79 22.77
CA VAL A 198 5.01 13.60 23.61
C VAL A 198 6.33 12.85 23.69
N LEU A 199 6.71 12.40 24.88
CA LEU A 199 7.96 11.65 25.12
C LEU A 199 7.83 10.20 24.62
N SER A 200 7.64 10.04 23.32
CA SER A 200 7.71 8.74 22.67
C SER A 200 9.16 8.33 22.54
N LYS A 201 9.58 7.25 23.23
CA LYS A 201 10.92 6.69 23.03
C LYS A 201 10.93 5.97 21.68
N ASP A 202 11.98 6.26 20.90
CA ASP A 202 12.25 5.53 19.66
C ASP A 202 12.41 4.03 19.99
N PRO A 203 11.65 3.13 19.34
CA PRO A 203 11.80 1.68 19.53
C PRO A 203 13.22 1.15 19.23
N SER A 204 14.04 1.92 18.47
CA SER A 204 15.43 1.59 18.17
C SER A 204 16.41 1.81 19.33
N GLU A 205 16.04 2.56 20.35
CA GLU A 205 16.83 2.68 21.57
C GLU A 205 16.58 1.47 22.47
N SER A 206 17.39 0.45 22.28
CA SER A 206 17.37 -0.85 22.95
C SER A 206 17.37 -0.77 24.47
N GLY A 207 16.39 -1.39 25.05
CA GLY A 207 16.27 -1.74 26.46
C GLY A 207 14.81 -1.78 26.83
N SER A 208 14.32 -2.90 27.36
CA SER A 208 12.97 -3.15 27.83
C SER A 208 12.57 -2.18 28.97
N VAL A 209 12.41 -0.90 28.62
CA VAL A 209 11.78 0.08 29.50
C VAL A 209 10.29 0.05 29.15
N GLU A 210 9.50 -0.31 30.13
CA GLU A 210 8.03 -0.26 30.06
C GLU A 210 7.62 1.15 29.60
N ARG A 211 6.96 1.27 28.45
CA ARG A 211 6.52 2.54 27.88
C ARG A 211 5.49 3.18 28.81
N ASP A 212 5.57 4.50 29.01
CA ASP A 212 4.55 5.21 29.81
C ASP A 212 3.15 4.96 29.19
N PRO A 213 2.19 4.40 29.96
CA PRO A 213 0.87 4.09 29.45
C PRO A 213 0.12 5.30 28.86
N ARG A 214 0.44 6.51 29.33
CA ARG A 214 -0.16 7.74 28.82
C ARG A 214 0.35 8.13 27.44
N VAL A 215 1.61 7.80 27.14
CA VAL A 215 2.19 7.95 25.80
C VAL A 215 1.54 6.96 24.84
N VAL A 216 1.43 5.71 25.25
CA VAL A 216 0.74 4.67 24.47
C VAL A 216 -0.71 5.06 24.19
N ALA A 217 -1.43 5.59 25.21
CA ALA A 217 -2.79 6.06 25.01
C ALA A 217 -2.86 7.17 23.94
N ALA A 218 -2.00 8.19 24.00
CA ALA A 218 -2.01 9.26 23.00
C ALA A 218 -1.68 8.75 21.58
N GLU A 219 -0.82 7.75 21.43
CA GLU A 219 -0.54 7.11 20.16
C GLU A 219 -1.74 6.32 19.62
N MET A 220 -2.47 5.62 20.51
CA MET A 220 -3.68 4.86 20.14
C MET A 220 -4.79 5.81 19.68
N GLU A 221 -5.08 6.88 20.43
CA GLU A 221 -6.09 7.87 20.04
C GLU A 221 -5.74 8.55 18.70
N PHE A 222 -4.46 8.79 18.42
CA PHE A 222 -4.06 9.27 17.10
C PHE A 222 -4.36 8.26 16.00
N GLY A 223 -4.14 6.98 16.28
CA GLY A 223 -4.51 5.88 15.37
C GLY A 223 -6.02 5.82 15.13
N ASP A 224 -6.84 5.96 16.18
CA ASP A 224 -8.30 5.90 16.10
C ASP A 224 -8.87 7.11 15.34
N LEU A 225 -8.30 8.31 15.52
CA LEU A 225 -8.62 9.47 14.70
C LEU A 225 -8.32 9.23 13.20
N LEU A 226 -7.16 8.65 12.86
CA LEU A 226 -6.84 8.29 11.47
C LEU A 226 -7.80 7.25 10.93
N PHE A 227 -8.18 6.25 11.74
CA PHE A 227 -9.15 5.22 11.38
C PHE A 227 -10.52 5.84 11.07
N ALA A 228 -10.99 6.78 11.88
CA ALA A 228 -12.25 7.50 11.67
C ALA A 228 -12.20 8.34 10.37
N LEU A 229 -11.09 9.04 10.10
CA LEU A 229 -10.90 9.81 8.86
C LEU A 229 -10.91 8.91 7.60
N VAL A 230 -10.30 7.72 7.67
CA VAL A 230 -10.36 6.75 6.57
C VAL A 230 -11.79 6.25 6.34
N ASN A 231 -12.59 6.10 7.41
CA ASN A 231 -14.01 5.77 7.28
C ASN A 231 -14.83 6.88 6.62
N VAL A 232 -14.52 8.16 6.87
CA VAL A 232 -15.10 9.27 6.12
C VAL A 232 -14.79 9.12 4.63
N ALA A 233 -13.51 8.91 4.27
CA ALA A 233 -13.10 8.72 2.88
C ALA A 233 -13.83 7.54 2.24
N ARG A 234 -13.91 6.39 2.92
CA ARG A 234 -14.63 5.20 2.46
C ARG A 234 -16.11 5.49 2.19
N LYS A 235 -16.77 6.16 3.14
CA LYS A 235 -18.20 6.51 3.04
C LYS A 235 -18.49 7.51 1.91
N MET A 236 -17.52 8.36 1.58
CA MET A 236 -17.55 9.29 0.45
C MET A 236 -17.12 8.65 -0.89
N GLY A 237 -16.72 7.38 -0.90
CA GLY A 237 -16.22 6.70 -2.10
C GLY A 237 -14.81 7.12 -2.52
N ILE A 238 -14.01 7.69 -1.59
CA ILE A 238 -12.63 8.14 -1.82
C ILE A 238 -11.66 7.03 -1.43
N ASP A 239 -10.65 6.79 -2.26
CA ASP A 239 -9.48 5.99 -1.90
C ASP A 239 -8.56 6.83 -1.00
N ALA A 240 -8.49 6.48 0.28
CA ALA A 240 -7.74 7.24 1.28
C ALA A 240 -6.22 7.17 1.04
N GLU A 241 -5.69 5.98 0.68
CA GLU A 241 -4.27 5.77 0.38
C GLU A 241 -3.84 6.57 -0.86
N GLY A 242 -4.59 6.42 -1.96
CA GLY A 242 -4.35 7.15 -3.19
C GLY A 242 -4.47 8.67 -3.03
N ALA A 243 -5.46 9.14 -2.25
CA ALA A 243 -5.65 10.57 -2.00
C ALA A 243 -4.48 11.18 -1.21
N LEU A 244 -3.97 10.48 -0.17
CA LEU A 244 -2.80 10.95 0.59
C LEU A 244 -1.54 10.92 -0.26
N ARG A 245 -1.32 9.86 -1.05
CA ARG A 245 -0.20 9.76 -2.00
C ARG A 245 -0.21 10.92 -3.00
N ALA A 246 -1.35 11.22 -3.62
CA ALA A 246 -1.50 12.35 -4.52
C ALA A 246 -1.22 13.70 -3.83
N SER A 247 -1.62 13.84 -2.56
CA SER A 247 -1.32 15.03 -1.75
C SER A 247 0.19 15.18 -1.48
N ASN A 248 0.87 14.07 -1.16
CA ASN A 248 2.33 14.04 -0.98
C ASN A 248 3.07 14.43 -2.27
N ALA A 249 2.67 13.87 -3.41
CA ALA A 249 3.24 14.22 -4.71
C ALA A 249 3.02 15.72 -5.05
N LYS A 250 1.83 16.25 -4.76
CA LYS A 250 1.53 17.69 -4.91
C LYS A 250 2.41 18.54 -4.00
N PHE A 251 2.62 18.14 -2.75
CA PHE A 251 3.50 18.84 -1.81
C PHE A 251 4.94 18.86 -2.33
N ARG A 252 5.50 17.70 -2.72
CA ARG A 252 6.87 17.61 -3.28
C ARG A 252 7.06 18.55 -4.47
N ARG A 253 6.14 18.54 -5.43
CA ARG A 253 6.23 19.42 -6.62
C ARG A 253 6.22 20.90 -6.25
N ARG A 254 5.38 21.31 -5.28
CA ARG A 254 5.34 22.70 -4.83
C ARG A 254 6.60 23.09 -4.07
N PHE A 255 7.12 22.19 -3.25
CA PHE A 255 8.34 22.41 -2.47
C PHE A 255 9.59 22.52 -3.38
N ALA A 256 9.67 21.72 -4.44
CA ALA A 256 10.72 21.87 -5.46
C ALA A 256 10.76 23.26 -6.09
N GLU A 257 9.62 23.95 -6.21
CA GLU A 257 9.59 25.36 -6.66
C GLU A 257 10.13 26.34 -5.58
N VAL A 258 9.98 25.99 -4.31
CA VAL A 258 10.60 26.76 -3.20
C VAL A 258 12.12 26.59 -3.23
N GLU A 259 12.60 25.37 -3.39
CA GLU A 259 14.05 25.07 -3.55
C GLU A 259 14.63 25.81 -4.77
N LYS A 260 13.93 25.76 -5.89
CA LYS A 260 14.32 26.48 -7.10
C LYS A 260 14.42 27.99 -6.88
N ALA A 261 13.47 28.58 -6.15
CA ALA A 261 13.50 30.01 -5.82
C ALA A 261 14.68 30.39 -4.92
N ALA A 262 15.15 29.48 -4.04
CA ALA A 262 16.39 29.67 -3.27
C ALA A 262 17.63 29.62 -4.18
N TRP A 263 17.74 28.61 -5.05
CA TRP A 263 18.86 28.43 -5.96
C TRP A 263 19.01 29.60 -6.94
N GLU A 264 17.91 30.15 -7.42
CA GLU A 264 17.92 31.37 -8.30
C GLU A 264 18.51 32.58 -7.57
N GLN A 265 18.51 32.61 -6.24
CA GLN A 265 19.14 33.61 -5.39
C GLN A 265 20.56 33.23 -4.95
N GLY A 266 21.08 32.08 -5.39
CA GLY A 266 22.39 31.57 -4.96
C GLY A 266 22.42 31.12 -3.49
N ARG A 267 21.25 30.78 -2.94
CA ARG A 267 21.05 30.34 -1.54
C ARG A 267 20.59 28.89 -1.51
N SER A 268 20.75 28.22 -0.38
CA SER A 268 20.08 26.97 -0.10
C SER A 268 18.69 27.21 0.49
N VAL A 269 17.82 26.19 0.52
CA VAL A 269 16.48 26.34 1.09
C VAL A 269 16.52 26.61 2.61
N GLU A 270 17.53 26.09 3.29
CA GLU A 270 17.75 26.28 4.73
C GLU A 270 18.12 27.72 5.10
N ASP A 271 18.61 28.52 4.10
CA ASP A 271 18.94 29.92 4.28
C ASP A 271 17.73 30.85 4.12
N LEU A 272 16.59 30.32 3.68
CA LEU A 272 15.36 31.09 3.54
C LEU A 272 14.66 31.25 4.90
N THR A 273 14.07 32.41 5.10
CA THR A 273 13.12 32.61 6.20
C THR A 273 11.79 31.91 5.88
N LEU A 274 10.99 31.65 6.92
CA LEU A 274 9.66 31.05 6.74
C LEU A 274 8.78 31.92 5.81
N ASP A 275 8.85 33.24 5.92
CA ASP A 275 8.08 34.16 5.08
C ASP A 275 8.51 34.08 3.60
N GLU A 276 9.81 33.94 3.32
CA GLU A 276 10.32 33.75 1.96
C GLU A 276 9.87 32.40 1.38
N MET A 277 9.92 31.32 2.19
CA MET A 277 9.41 30.01 1.79
C MET A 277 7.91 30.06 1.49
N GLU A 278 7.12 30.71 2.34
CA GLU A 278 5.67 30.83 2.16
C GLU A 278 5.33 31.66 0.90
N GLN A 279 6.06 32.74 0.61
CA GLN A 279 5.87 33.50 -0.62
C GLN A 279 6.14 32.66 -1.87
N ALA A 280 7.25 31.90 -1.87
CA ALA A 280 7.59 30.98 -2.96
C ALA A 280 6.53 29.87 -3.11
N TRP A 281 6.06 29.31 -2.00
CA TRP A 281 5.00 28.32 -1.96
C TRP A 281 3.69 28.83 -2.56
N GLN A 282 3.25 30.04 -2.18
CA GLN A 282 2.02 30.64 -2.72
C GLN A 282 2.16 30.98 -4.22
N ALA A 283 3.36 31.36 -4.66
CA ALA A 283 3.63 31.56 -6.08
C ALA A 283 3.56 30.23 -6.85
N ALA A 284 4.14 29.15 -6.32
CA ALA A 284 4.06 27.82 -6.88
C ALA A 284 2.60 27.33 -6.98
N LYS A 285 1.82 27.49 -5.91
CA LYS A 285 0.40 27.13 -5.88
C LYS A 285 -0.39 27.82 -6.99
N LYS A 286 -0.22 29.13 -7.18
CA LYS A 286 -0.91 29.90 -8.24
C LYS A 286 -0.55 29.42 -9.65
N ARG A 287 0.72 29.01 -9.87
CA ARG A 287 1.19 28.54 -11.19
C ARG A 287 0.69 27.14 -11.52
N MET A 288 0.54 26.27 -10.51
CA MET A 288 0.20 24.86 -10.70
C MET A 288 -1.30 24.59 -10.67
N ASP A 289 -2.08 25.49 -10.08
CA ASP A 289 -3.54 25.39 -9.98
C ASP A 289 -4.25 26.22 -11.09
N ALA A 290 -3.49 26.92 -11.98
CA ALA A 290 -3.96 27.66 -13.16
C ALA A 290 -3.94 26.79 -14.41
#